data_c0a0afee4d3146069cb100ce579f2591
#
_entry.id   c0a0afee4d3146069cb100ce579f2591
#
_cell.length_a   1.000
_cell.length_b   1.000
_cell.length_c   1.000
_cell.angle_alpha   90.00
_cell.angle_beta   90.00
_cell.angle_gamma   90.00
#
_symmetry.space_group_name_H-M   'P 1'
#
loop_
_entity.id
_entity.type
_entity.pdbx_description
1 polymer ?
#
loop_
_entity_poly.entity_id
_entity_poly.type
_entity_poly.pdbx_seq_one_letter_code
_entity_poly.pdbx_strand_id
1 'polypeptide(L)'
;MTGVQTCALPIFNAARLAADVAGVDTVIMARTDAEAATLITSDHDPLDKDFVINERTEEGFFKFKNGIDACISRGLAYAPYADLLWFETSTPDIAQAKKFADAIHAVYPDQLLAYNCSPSFNWRKFLSEDECETFQRELGKLGYKFQFITLAGFHSVNLATFELAEAYKARGMAGYSEMQQREFAAQERGFTTVRHQREVGVGYFDLISEAVGATSTVANKSSTEADQFH
;
A
#
# COMPACT_ATOMS: atom_id res chain seq x y z
N MET A 1 -1.77 1.79 20.79
CA MET A 1 -3.12 1.21 21.04
C MET A 1 -3.80 1.00 19.71
N THR A 2 -3.99 -0.23 19.32
CA THR A 2 -4.78 -0.57 18.12
C THR A 2 -6.18 -0.93 18.61
N GLY A 3 -7.09 0.05 18.59
CA GLY A 3 -8.51 -0.18 18.81
C GLY A 3 -9.19 -0.58 17.50
N VAL A 4 -10.05 -1.58 17.51
CA VAL A 4 -10.90 -1.91 16.38
C VAL A 4 -12.13 -1.00 16.42
N GLN A 5 -12.47 -0.42 15.27
CA GLN A 5 -13.66 0.40 15.14
C GLN A 5 -14.90 -0.51 15.16
N THR A 6 -15.82 -0.24 16.07
CA THR A 6 -17.15 -0.86 16.12
C THR A 6 -18.08 -0.20 15.11
N CYS A 7 -19.12 -0.92 14.66
CA CYS A 7 -20.13 -0.42 13.73
C CYS A 7 -19.58 0.04 12.37
N ALA A 8 -18.66 -0.71 11.78
CA ALA A 8 -18.09 -0.39 10.48
C ALA A 8 -19.10 -0.49 9.31
N LEU A 9 -20.12 -1.34 9.39
CA LEU A 9 -21.10 -1.56 8.33
C LEU A 9 -21.85 -0.28 7.89
N PRO A 10 -22.34 0.60 8.79
CA PRO A 10 -22.93 1.87 8.37
C PRO A 10 -21.98 2.78 7.60
N ILE A 11 -20.68 2.71 7.90
CA ILE A 11 -19.64 3.50 7.20
C ILE A 11 -19.48 2.98 5.77
N PHE A 12 -19.40 1.67 5.56
CA PHE A 12 -19.31 1.09 4.22
C PHE A 12 -20.56 1.38 3.38
N ASN A 13 -21.74 1.28 3.98
CA ASN A 13 -22.99 1.66 3.31
C ASN A 13 -22.99 3.14 2.90
N ALA A 14 -22.54 4.03 3.78
CA ALA A 14 -22.45 5.45 3.48
C ALA A 14 -21.46 5.75 2.35
N ALA A 15 -20.30 5.07 2.35
CA ALA A 15 -19.30 5.21 1.30
C ALA A 15 -19.83 4.72 -0.06
N ARG A 16 -20.48 3.56 -0.10
CA ARG A 16 -21.13 3.03 -1.32
C ARG A 16 -22.20 3.98 -1.83
N LEU A 17 -23.09 4.40 -0.96
CA LEU A 17 -24.16 5.33 -1.34
C LEU A 17 -23.59 6.65 -1.87
N ALA A 18 -22.54 7.18 -1.28
CA ALA A 18 -21.90 8.41 -1.77
C ALA A 18 -21.32 8.23 -3.18
N ALA A 19 -20.66 7.10 -3.47
CA ALA A 19 -20.16 6.79 -4.80
C ALA A 19 -21.29 6.66 -5.81
N ASP A 20 -22.37 5.95 -5.46
CA ASP A 20 -23.53 5.74 -6.33
C ASP A 20 -24.24 7.07 -6.64
N VAL A 21 -24.44 7.93 -5.64
CA VAL A 21 -25.03 9.26 -5.82
C VAL A 21 -24.17 10.17 -6.67
N ALA A 22 -22.85 10.10 -6.51
CA ALA A 22 -21.90 10.87 -7.31
C ALA A 22 -21.71 10.32 -8.73
N GLY A 23 -22.17 9.10 -9.01
CA GLY A 23 -22.00 8.42 -10.30
C GLY A 23 -20.54 8.11 -10.62
N VAL A 24 -19.74 7.73 -9.61
CA VAL A 24 -18.31 7.42 -9.76
C VAL A 24 -18.02 5.97 -9.38
N ASP A 25 -17.16 5.33 -10.17
CA ASP A 25 -16.76 3.93 -9.97
C ASP A 25 -15.66 3.83 -8.88
N THR A 26 -16.00 4.23 -7.66
CA THR A 26 -15.07 4.18 -6.54
C THR A 26 -14.97 2.76 -5.97
N VAL A 27 -13.76 2.21 -5.96
CA VAL A 27 -13.46 0.92 -5.32
C VAL A 27 -13.44 1.10 -3.81
N ILE A 28 -14.25 0.31 -3.10
CA ILE A 28 -14.31 0.31 -1.63
C ILE A 28 -13.55 -0.91 -1.11
N MET A 29 -12.49 -0.65 -0.34
CA MET A 29 -11.71 -1.68 0.33
C MET A 29 -11.96 -1.63 1.83
N ALA A 30 -12.54 -2.70 2.37
CA ALA A 30 -12.79 -2.82 3.80
C ALA A 30 -11.58 -3.43 4.51
N ARG A 31 -11.06 -2.71 5.52
CA ARG A 31 -9.94 -3.16 6.36
C ARG A 31 -10.42 -3.59 7.74
N THR A 32 -9.81 -4.61 8.31
CA THR A 32 -9.90 -4.96 9.72
C THR A 32 -8.52 -5.15 10.33
N ASP A 33 -8.32 -4.63 11.53
CA ASP A 33 -7.10 -4.79 12.34
C ASP A 33 -7.32 -5.79 13.50
N ALA A 34 -8.36 -6.60 13.42
CA ALA A 34 -8.75 -7.53 14.50
C ALA A 34 -7.70 -8.62 14.77
N GLU A 35 -6.72 -8.81 13.88
CA GLU A 35 -5.60 -9.77 14.10
C GLU A 35 -4.74 -9.38 15.29
N ALA A 36 -4.45 -8.09 15.47
CA ALA A 36 -3.57 -7.60 16.53
C ALA A 36 -4.28 -6.78 17.62
N ALA A 37 -5.56 -6.46 17.42
CA ALA A 37 -6.31 -5.61 18.33
C ALA A 37 -6.60 -6.33 19.66
N THR A 38 -6.16 -5.78 20.77
CA THR A 38 -6.37 -6.33 22.11
C THR A 38 -7.48 -5.65 22.89
N LEU A 39 -7.96 -4.49 22.40
CA LEU A 39 -8.96 -3.67 23.03
C LEU A 39 -10.02 -3.23 22.03
N ILE A 40 -11.26 -3.08 22.50
CA ILE A 40 -12.38 -2.54 21.74
C ILE A 40 -13.15 -1.52 22.59
N THR A 41 -13.70 -0.49 21.96
CA THR A 41 -14.36 0.63 22.64
C THR A 41 -15.76 0.30 23.11
N SER A 42 -16.44 -0.68 22.52
CA SER A 42 -17.82 -1.02 22.79
C SER A 42 -18.04 -2.52 22.58
N ASP A 43 -18.98 -3.08 23.34
CA ASP A 43 -19.46 -4.46 23.25
C ASP A 43 -20.82 -4.56 22.54
N HIS A 44 -21.24 -3.49 21.89
CA HIS A 44 -22.58 -3.37 21.33
C HIS A 44 -22.76 -4.07 19.97
N ASP A 45 -21.69 -4.15 19.17
CA ASP A 45 -21.75 -4.76 17.85
C ASP A 45 -21.90 -6.28 17.98
N PRO A 46 -22.95 -6.89 17.39
CA PRO A 46 -23.14 -8.33 17.42
C PRO A 46 -21.99 -9.13 16.83
N LEU A 47 -21.24 -8.55 15.89
CA LEU A 47 -20.09 -9.20 15.25
C LEU A 47 -18.93 -9.44 16.19
N ASP A 48 -18.85 -8.66 17.26
CA ASP A 48 -17.74 -8.70 18.20
C ASP A 48 -18.05 -9.54 19.45
N LYS A 49 -19.31 -9.97 19.66
CA LYS A 49 -19.76 -10.63 20.88
C LYS A 49 -18.91 -11.84 21.30
N ASP A 50 -18.53 -12.67 20.33
CA ASP A 50 -17.76 -13.89 20.59
C ASP A 50 -16.27 -13.60 20.88
N PHE A 51 -15.84 -12.37 20.63
CA PHE A 51 -14.46 -11.91 20.78
C PHE A 51 -14.28 -10.91 21.93
N VAL A 52 -15.35 -10.33 22.46
CA VAL A 52 -15.29 -9.44 23.63
C VAL A 52 -15.09 -10.28 24.89
N ILE A 53 -14.05 -9.94 25.64
CA ILE A 53 -13.82 -10.47 26.97
C ILE A 53 -14.48 -9.50 27.96
N ASN A 54 -15.35 -9.99 28.86
CA ASN A 54 -16.10 -9.18 29.82
C ASN A 54 -15.21 -8.60 30.94
N GLU A 55 -14.03 -8.09 30.53
CA GLU A 55 -13.12 -7.35 31.38
C GLU A 55 -12.85 -6.00 30.77
N ARG A 56 -12.82 -4.97 31.61
CA ARG A 56 -12.49 -3.60 31.18
C ARG A 56 -11.16 -3.14 31.72
N THR A 57 -10.50 -2.26 30.94
CA THR A 57 -9.36 -1.49 31.42
C THR A 57 -9.85 -0.34 32.33
N GLU A 58 -8.93 0.32 33.04
CA GLU A 58 -9.25 1.50 33.86
C GLU A 58 -9.83 2.64 33.04
N GLU A 59 -9.44 2.76 31.75
CA GLU A 59 -9.97 3.74 30.80
C GLU A 59 -11.34 3.35 30.22
N GLY A 60 -11.85 2.16 30.54
CA GLY A 60 -13.18 1.71 30.14
C GLY A 60 -13.23 0.91 28.83
N PHE A 61 -12.11 0.56 28.21
CA PHE A 61 -12.08 -0.32 27.05
C PHE A 61 -12.37 -1.76 27.44
N PHE A 62 -13.06 -2.50 26.58
CA PHE A 62 -13.19 -3.94 26.71
C PHE A 62 -11.93 -4.64 26.19
N LYS A 63 -11.51 -5.69 26.87
CA LYS A 63 -10.51 -6.61 26.31
C LYS A 63 -11.10 -7.39 25.14
N PHE A 64 -10.29 -7.66 24.14
CA PHE A 64 -10.72 -8.27 22.90
C PHE A 64 -9.84 -9.48 22.57
N LYS A 65 -10.49 -10.60 22.23
CA LYS A 65 -9.82 -11.81 21.76
C LYS A 65 -9.49 -11.64 20.28
N ASN A 66 -8.29 -11.18 20.04
CA ASN A 66 -7.78 -10.92 18.69
C ASN A 66 -7.45 -12.21 17.92
N GLY A 67 -7.09 -12.04 16.65
CA GLY A 67 -6.59 -13.11 15.77
C GLY A 67 -7.43 -13.29 14.53
N ILE A 68 -7.05 -14.30 13.75
CA ILE A 68 -7.61 -14.56 12.42
C ILE A 68 -9.12 -14.84 12.43
N ASP A 69 -9.65 -15.47 13.48
CA ASP A 69 -11.09 -15.79 13.55
C ASP A 69 -11.93 -14.50 13.71
N ALA A 70 -11.45 -13.54 14.46
CA ALA A 70 -12.07 -12.21 14.54
C ALA A 70 -11.99 -11.46 13.20
N CYS A 71 -10.88 -11.58 12.46
CA CYS A 71 -10.76 -11.04 11.12
C CYS A 71 -11.75 -11.69 10.15
N ILE A 72 -11.92 -13.00 10.20
CA ILE A 72 -12.87 -13.74 9.37
C ILE A 72 -14.30 -13.30 9.65
N SER A 73 -14.71 -13.21 10.92
CA SER A 73 -16.03 -12.74 11.32
C SER A 73 -16.34 -11.36 10.72
N ARG A 74 -15.40 -10.42 10.84
CA ARG A 74 -15.52 -9.08 10.26
C ARG A 74 -15.50 -9.10 8.74
N GLY A 75 -14.60 -9.86 8.13
CA GLY A 75 -14.49 -10.00 6.69
C GLY A 75 -15.79 -10.49 6.05
N LEU A 76 -16.41 -11.53 6.62
CA LEU A 76 -17.70 -12.06 6.16
C LEU A 76 -18.83 -11.01 6.24
N ALA A 77 -18.82 -10.19 7.30
CA ALA A 77 -19.82 -9.14 7.46
C ALA A 77 -19.59 -7.95 6.50
N TYR A 78 -18.34 -7.66 6.13
CA TYR A 78 -17.99 -6.55 5.25
C TYR A 78 -18.12 -6.89 3.76
N ALA A 79 -17.96 -8.17 3.39
CA ALA A 79 -17.97 -8.63 2.00
C ALA A 79 -19.13 -8.09 1.15
N PRO A 80 -20.41 -8.04 1.63
CA PRO A 80 -21.51 -7.52 0.85
C PRO A 80 -21.42 -6.03 0.50
N TYR A 81 -20.54 -5.27 1.16
CA TYR A 81 -20.45 -3.81 1.05
C TYR A 81 -19.13 -3.32 0.45
N ALA A 82 -18.18 -4.22 0.24
CA ALA A 82 -16.83 -3.86 -0.21
C ALA A 82 -16.44 -4.62 -1.46
N ASP A 83 -15.72 -3.97 -2.35
CA ASP A 83 -15.16 -4.60 -3.56
C ASP A 83 -13.97 -5.48 -3.21
N LEU A 84 -13.18 -5.06 -2.20
CA LEU A 84 -12.03 -5.81 -1.69
C LEU A 84 -12.07 -5.91 -0.17
N LEU A 85 -11.57 -7.02 0.35
CA LEU A 85 -11.33 -7.19 1.78
C LEU A 85 -9.84 -7.23 2.07
N TRP A 86 -9.45 -6.55 3.13
CA TRP A 86 -8.09 -6.52 3.64
C TRP A 86 -8.10 -6.76 5.15
N PHE A 87 -7.49 -7.85 5.60
CA PHE A 87 -7.15 -7.99 7.01
C PHE A 87 -5.67 -7.61 7.21
N GLU A 88 -5.40 -6.75 8.16
CA GLU A 88 -4.03 -6.37 8.50
C GLU A 88 -3.36 -7.50 9.27
N THR A 89 -2.08 -7.75 9.00
CA THR A 89 -1.28 -8.80 9.61
C THR A 89 -0.08 -8.23 10.35
N SER A 90 0.41 -8.96 11.33
CA SER A 90 1.60 -8.59 12.10
C SER A 90 2.89 -9.20 11.55
N THR A 91 2.76 -10.29 10.79
CA THR A 91 3.88 -11.02 10.18
C THR A 91 3.48 -11.57 8.82
N PRO A 92 4.44 -11.86 7.91
CA PRO A 92 4.14 -12.50 6.63
C PRO A 92 3.88 -14.00 6.85
N ASP A 93 2.60 -14.40 6.80
CA ASP A 93 2.16 -15.78 7.02
C ASP A 93 1.16 -16.21 5.94
N ILE A 94 1.62 -17.07 5.01
CA ILE A 94 0.78 -17.63 3.94
C ILE A 94 -0.32 -18.55 4.50
N ALA A 95 -0.08 -19.28 5.58
CA ALA A 95 -1.08 -20.16 6.17
C ALA A 95 -2.23 -19.35 6.78
N GLN A 96 -1.92 -18.25 7.45
CA GLN A 96 -2.92 -17.33 7.95
C GLN A 96 -3.70 -16.67 6.80
N ALA A 97 -3.01 -16.22 5.76
CA ALA A 97 -3.64 -15.65 4.57
C ALA A 97 -4.56 -16.67 3.88
N LYS A 98 -4.14 -17.93 3.78
CA LYS A 98 -4.96 -19.01 3.24
C LYS A 98 -6.21 -19.25 4.08
N LYS A 99 -6.09 -19.30 5.40
CA LYS A 99 -7.22 -19.51 6.31
C LYS A 99 -8.29 -18.42 6.13
N PHE A 100 -7.87 -17.17 6.00
CA PHE A 100 -8.79 -16.06 5.73
C PHE A 100 -9.46 -16.21 4.36
N ALA A 101 -8.68 -16.43 3.31
CA ALA A 101 -9.19 -16.56 1.94
C ALA A 101 -10.20 -17.72 1.82
N ASP A 102 -9.86 -18.89 2.34
CA ASP A 102 -10.74 -20.09 2.31
C ASP A 102 -12.09 -19.77 2.99
N ALA A 103 -12.06 -19.13 4.15
CA ALA A 103 -13.28 -18.80 4.89
C ALA A 103 -14.17 -17.79 4.16
N ILE A 104 -13.56 -16.76 3.56
CA ILE A 104 -14.31 -15.77 2.78
C ILE A 104 -14.88 -16.40 1.52
N HIS A 105 -14.07 -17.12 0.75
CA HIS A 105 -14.48 -17.70 -0.53
C HIS A 105 -15.48 -18.86 -0.38
N ALA A 106 -15.57 -19.49 0.78
CA ALA A 106 -16.62 -20.47 1.08
C ALA A 106 -18.05 -19.85 1.04
N VAL A 107 -18.16 -18.54 1.32
CA VAL A 107 -19.43 -17.80 1.35
C VAL A 107 -19.55 -16.86 0.15
N TYR A 108 -18.48 -16.20 -0.22
CA TYR A 108 -18.38 -15.21 -1.29
C TYR A 108 -17.27 -15.60 -2.28
N PRO A 109 -17.52 -16.55 -3.21
CA PRO A 109 -16.48 -17.13 -4.07
C PRO A 109 -15.71 -16.12 -4.92
N ASP A 110 -16.35 -15.04 -5.32
CA ASP A 110 -15.79 -14.01 -6.21
C ASP A 110 -15.21 -12.81 -5.46
N GLN A 111 -15.19 -12.83 -4.11
CA GLN A 111 -14.70 -11.72 -3.33
C GLN A 111 -13.22 -11.47 -3.58
N LEU A 112 -12.88 -10.27 -4.00
CA LEU A 112 -11.48 -9.87 -4.15
C LEU A 112 -10.84 -9.60 -2.80
N LEU A 113 -9.57 -10.00 -2.68
CA LEU A 113 -8.79 -9.81 -1.47
C LEU A 113 -7.58 -8.91 -1.75
N ALA A 114 -7.20 -8.14 -0.72
CA ALA A 114 -6.00 -7.30 -0.72
C ALA A 114 -5.06 -7.69 0.42
N TYR A 115 -3.76 -7.52 0.21
CA TYR A 115 -2.73 -7.83 1.19
C TYR A 115 -1.69 -6.73 1.27
N ASN A 116 -1.39 -6.29 2.50
CA ASN A 116 -0.29 -5.38 2.77
C ASN A 116 1.00 -6.17 3.00
N CYS A 117 1.90 -6.12 2.03
CA CYS A 117 3.29 -6.57 2.20
C CYS A 117 4.06 -5.51 3.02
N SER A 118 3.74 -5.41 4.30
CA SER A 118 4.18 -4.30 5.15
C SER A 118 5.69 -4.16 5.24
N PRO A 119 6.24 -2.94 5.12
CA PRO A 119 7.64 -2.65 5.39
C PRO A 119 8.00 -2.75 6.88
N SER A 120 6.99 -2.85 7.77
CA SER A 120 7.20 -3.08 9.21
C SER A 120 7.60 -4.51 9.53
N PHE A 121 7.40 -5.43 8.58
CA PHE A 121 7.88 -6.80 8.74
C PHE A 121 9.39 -6.87 8.51
N ASN A 122 10.08 -7.60 9.36
CA ASN A 122 11.42 -8.06 9.02
C ASN A 122 11.30 -9.36 8.20
N TRP A 123 11.08 -9.21 6.88
CA TRP A 123 10.81 -10.31 5.96
C TRP A 123 11.79 -11.47 6.09
N ARG A 124 13.10 -11.16 6.10
CA ARG A 124 14.19 -12.16 6.19
C ARG A 124 14.29 -12.84 7.56
N LYS A 125 13.59 -12.34 8.59
CA LYS A 125 13.49 -12.99 9.90
C LYS A 125 12.45 -14.12 9.88
N PHE A 126 11.43 -14.00 9.04
CA PHE A 126 10.28 -14.92 9.01
C PHE A 126 10.33 -15.88 7.84
N LEU A 127 10.91 -15.46 6.72
CA LEU A 127 10.89 -16.18 5.45
C LEU A 127 12.32 -16.33 4.89
N SER A 128 12.58 -17.45 4.25
CA SER A 128 13.74 -17.65 3.40
C SER A 128 13.69 -16.73 2.17
N GLU A 129 14.79 -16.68 1.42
CA GLU A 129 14.84 -15.89 0.18
C GLU A 129 13.85 -16.43 -0.86
N ASP A 130 13.80 -17.75 -1.05
CA ASP A 130 12.90 -18.41 -1.99
C ASP A 130 11.43 -18.18 -1.64
N GLU A 131 11.10 -18.22 -0.33
CA GLU A 131 9.75 -17.88 0.13
C GLU A 131 9.42 -16.40 -0.11
N CYS A 132 10.35 -15.49 0.13
CA CYS A 132 10.16 -14.07 -0.20
C CYS A 132 9.91 -13.88 -1.71
N GLU A 133 10.67 -14.56 -2.56
CA GLU A 133 10.54 -14.46 -4.03
C GLU A 133 9.18 -14.96 -4.54
N THR A 134 8.62 -15.97 -3.89
CA THR A 134 7.35 -16.59 -4.31
C THR A 134 6.12 -16.03 -3.60
N PHE A 135 6.28 -15.34 -2.48
CA PHE A 135 5.23 -14.93 -1.55
C PHE A 135 4.03 -14.27 -2.23
N GLN A 136 4.28 -13.28 -3.09
CA GLN A 136 3.22 -12.55 -3.78
C GLN A 136 2.46 -13.43 -4.80
N ARG A 137 3.15 -14.37 -5.45
CA ARG A 137 2.50 -15.33 -6.36
C ARG A 137 1.61 -16.30 -5.60
N GLU A 138 2.04 -16.76 -4.43
CA GLU A 138 1.23 -17.64 -3.58
C GLU A 138 -0.01 -16.89 -3.06
N LEU A 139 0.12 -15.66 -2.60
CA LEU A 139 -1.03 -14.81 -2.27
C LEU A 139 -1.99 -14.65 -3.46
N GLY A 140 -1.46 -14.41 -4.66
CA GLY A 140 -2.25 -14.27 -5.88
C GLY A 140 -3.10 -15.50 -6.21
N LYS A 141 -2.59 -16.72 -5.95
CA LYS A 141 -3.33 -17.99 -6.09
C LYS A 141 -4.49 -18.10 -5.10
N LEU A 142 -4.34 -17.51 -3.91
CA LEU A 142 -5.36 -17.49 -2.86
C LEU A 142 -6.44 -16.41 -3.07
N GLY A 143 -6.36 -15.61 -4.14
CA GLY A 143 -7.36 -14.57 -4.42
C GLY A 143 -6.98 -13.16 -3.97
N TYR A 144 -5.78 -12.95 -3.42
CA TYR A 144 -5.27 -11.62 -3.11
C TYR A 144 -4.81 -10.93 -4.40
N LYS A 145 -5.76 -10.27 -5.09
CA LYS A 145 -5.52 -9.68 -6.41
C LYS A 145 -4.93 -8.28 -6.34
N PHE A 146 -5.04 -7.61 -5.21
CA PHE A 146 -4.38 -6.33 -4.95
C PHE A 146 -3.38 -6.47 -3.80
N GLN A 147 -2.11 -6.30 -4.13
CA GLN A 147 -1.00 -6.43 -3.18
C GLN A 147 -0.16 -5.16 -3.24
N PHE A 148 0.23 -4.65 -2.10
CA PHE A 148 0.96 -3.39 -2.01
C PHE A 148 1.99 -3.42 -0.89
N ILE A 149 3.05 -2.64 -1.07
CA ILE A 149 4.06 -2.39 -0.06
C ILE A 149 3.86 -0.94 0.40
N THR A 150 3.23 -0.76 1.55
CA THR A 150 3.07 0.57 2.12
C THR A 150 4.43 1.21 2.37
N LEU A 151 4.56 2.49 2.05
CA LEU A 151 5.79 3.27 2.30
C LEU A 151 7.05 2.81 1.52
N ALA A 152 6.95 1.91 0.54
CA ALA A 152 8.11 1.47 -0.24
C ALA A 152 8.83 2.66 -0.90
N GLY A 153 8.10 3.55 -1.53
CA GLY A 153 8.64 4.77 -2.12
C GLY A 153 9.26 5.71 -1.08
N PHE A 154 8.60 5.88 0.06
CA PHE A 154 9.13 6.68 1.16
C PHE A 154 10.49 6.15 1.65
N HIS A 155 10.59 4.86 1.94
CA HIS A 155 11.85 4.26 2.39
C HIS A 155 12.95 4.33 1.33
N SER A 156 12.60 4.07 0.06
CA SER A 156 13.56 4.13 -1.06
C SER A 156 14.15 5.54 -1.21
N VAL A 157 13.30 6.58 -1.21
CA VAL A 157 13.74 7.98 -1.34
C VAL A 157 14.57 8.40 -0.15
N ASN A 158 14.16 8.06 1.07
CA ASN A 158 14.89 8.45 2.27
C ASN A 158 16.28 7.78 2.33
N LEU A 159 16.36 6.48 2.04
CA LEU A 159 17.64 5.78 2.03
C LEU A 159 18.59 6.35 0.96
N ALA A 160 18.10 6.52 -0.27
CA ALA A 160 18.90 7.07 -1.35
C ALA A 160 19.39 8.50 -1.04
N THR A 161 18.55 9.34 -0.43
CA THR A 161 18.92 10.70 -0.03
C THR A 161 19.95 10.69 1.10
N PHE A 162 19.79 9.79 2.07
CA PHE A 162 20.75 9.63 3.17
C PHE A 162 22.13 9.21 2.64
N GLU A 163 22.18 8.18 1.78
CA GLU A 163 23.43 7.71 1.18
C GLU A 163 24.12 8.80 0.35
N LEU A 164 23.34 9.58 -0.42
CA LEU A 164 23.85 10.71 -1.16
C LEU A 164 24.46 11.78 -0.23
N ALA A 165 23.77 12.11 0.87
CA ALA A 165 24.24 13.10 1.81
C ALA A 165 25.55 12.66 2.50
N GLU A 166 25.69 11.38 2.85
CA GLU A 166 26.94 10.82 3.40
C GLU A 166 28.09 10.92 2.38
N ALA A 167 27.84 10.46 1.15
CA ALA A 167 28.85 10.47 0.09
C ALA A 167 29.30 11.89 -0.24
N TYR A 168 28.35 12.82 -0.37
CA TYR A 168 28.62 14.22 -0.65
C TYR A 168 29.38 14.90 0.48
N LYS A 169 29.00 14.66 1.75
CA LYS A 169 29.72 15.18 2.92
C LYS A 169 31.16 14.71 2.97
N ALA A 170 31.41 13.46 2.61
CA ALA A 170 32.74 12.87 2.68
C ALA A 170 33.63 13.28 1.48
N ARG A 171 33.08 13.42 0.27
CA ARG A 171 33.86 13.52 -0.97
C ARG A 171 33.36 14.58 -1.97
N GLY A 172 32.41 15.45 -1.57
CA GLY A 172 31.85 16.50 -2.42
C GLY A 172 31.29 15.96 -3.74
N MET A 173 31.61 16.62 -4.84
CA MET A 173 31.11 16.23 -6.17
C MET A 173 31.55 14.83 -6.64
N ALA A 174 32.65 14.31 -6.12
CA ALA A 174 33.02 12.92 -6.41
C ALA A 174 31.99 11.93 -5.84
N GLY A 175 31.46 12.19 -4.64
CA GLY A 175 30.37 11.40 -4.07
C GLY A 175 29.05 11.52 -4.84
N TYR A 176 28.70 12.73 -5.27
CA TYR A 176 27.52 12.95 -6.11
C TYR A 176 27.65 12.26 -7.48
N SER A 177 28.81 12.38 -8.14
CA SER A 177 28.99 11.83 -9.49
C SER A 177 28.85 10.31 -9.53
N GLU A 178 29.11 9.60 -8.44
CA GLU A 178 28.89 8.15 -8.38
C GLU A 178 27.40 7.80 -8.51
N MET A 179 26.51 8.56 -7.91
CA MET A 179 25.07 8.41 -8.10
C MET A 179 24.71 8.66 -9.57
N GLN A 180 25.20 9.75 -10.16
CA GLN A 180 24.95 10.11 -11.55
C GLN A 180 25.44 9.01 -12.52
N GLN A 181 26.61 8.42 -12.27
CA GLN A 181 27.09 7.31 -13.10
C GLN A 181 26.23 6.06 -13.01
N ARG A 182 25.64 5.80 -11.80
CA ARG A 182 24.67 4.70 -11.64
C ARG A 182 23.38 4.96 -12.45
N GLU A 183 22.91 6.21 -12.50
CA GLU A 183 21.77 6.61 -13.33
C GLU A 183 22.04 6.40 -14.82
N PHE A 184 23.21 6.82 -15.31
CA PHE A 184 23.60 6.60 -16.71
C PHE A 184 23.64 5.11 -17.05
N ALA A 185 24.26 4.29 -16.24
CA ALA A 185 24.29 2.84 -16.43
C ALA A 185 22.89 2.20 -16.38
N ALA A 186 21.97 2.78 -15.61
CA ALA A 186 20.61 2.28 -15.50
C ALA A 186 19.74 2.55 -16.75
N GLN A 187 20.15 3.47 -17.63
CA GLN A 187 19.43 3.76 -18.88
C GLN A 187 19.30 2.52 -19.78
N GLU A 188 20.32 1.65 -19.81
CA GLU A 188 20.25 0.39 -20.56
C GLU A 188 19.15 -0.55 -20.09
N ARG A 189 18.69 -0.38 -18.84
CA ARG A 189 17.60 -1.15 -18.21
C ARG A 189 16.26 -0.42 -18.26
N GLY A 190 16.18 0.73 -18.96
CA GLY A 190 14.97 1.51 -19.13
C GLY A 190 14.78 2.64 -18.10
N PHE A 191 15.81 3.01 -17.32
CA PHE A 191 15.75 4.18 -16.46
C PHE A 191 15.83 5.46 -17.30
N THR A 192 14.85 6.35 -17.17
CA THR A 192 14.69 7.52 -18.04
C THR A 192 14.88 8.85 -17.35
N THR A 193 14.89 8.87 -16.01
CA THR A 193 14.88 10.09 -15.18
C THR A 193 16.14 10.96 -15.35
N VAL A 194 17.20 10.46 -15.98
CA VAL A 194 18.35 11.27 -16.41
C VAL A 194 17.87 12.47 -17.23
N ARG A 195 16.79 12.30 -18.01
CA ARG A 195 16.14 13.38 -18.75
C ARG A 195 15.00 13.96 -17.89
N HIS A 196 15.32 14.54 -16.76
CA HIS A 196 14.37 14.95 -15.74
C HIS A 196 13.29 15.92 -16.24
N GLN A 197 13.59 16.85 -17.13
CA GLN A 197 12.59 17.77 -17.67
C GLN A 197 11.54 17.03 -18.51
N ARG A 198 11.94 16.04 -19.29
CA ARG A 198 11.01 15.19 -20.02
C ARG A 198 10.09 14.44 -19.03
N GLU A 199 10.66 13.89 -17.97
CA GLU A 199 9.90 13.09 -16.99
C GLU A 199 8.90 13.93 -16.18
N VAL A 200 9.16 15.22 -15.94
CA VAL A 200 8.19 16.14 -15.32
C VAL A 200 7.17 16.72 -16.30
N GLY A 201 7.17 16.26 -17.56
CA GLY A 201 6.13 16.58 -18.54
C GLY A 201 6.29 17.91 -19.26
N VAL A 202 7.49 18.49 -19.31
CA VAL A 202 7.73 19.78 -19.96
C VAL A 202 7.31 19.75 -21.45
N GLY A 203 7.55 18.65 -22.14
CA GLY A 203 7.12 18.47 -23.53
C GLY A 203 5.62 18.58 -23.75
N TYR A 204 4.80 18.21 -22.76
CA TYR A 204 3.35 18.38 -22.81
C TYR A 204 2.96 19.87 -22.78
N PHE A 205 3.59 20.66 -21.91
CA PHE A 205 3.35 22.09 -21.85
C PHE A 205 3.83 22.82 -23.09
N ASP A 206 4.94 22.37 -23.70
CA ASP A 206 5.42 22.90 -24.97
C ASP A 206 4.41 22.68 -26.10
N LEU A 207 3.83 21.47 -26.17
CA LEU A 207 2.78 21.16 -27.16
C LEU A 207 1.52 22.02 -26.98
N ILE A 208 1.09 22.23 -25.74
CA ILE A 208 -0.06 23.11 -25.45
C ILE A 208 0.27 24.55 -25.88
N SER A 209 1.45 25.05 -25.57
CA SER A 209 1.88 26.40 -25.94
C SER A 209 1.91 26.58 -27.47
N GLU A 210 2.46 25.63 -28.19
CA GLU A 210 2.46 25.62 -29.65
C GLU A 210 1.04 25.59 -30.25
N ALA A 211 0.14 24.78 -29.67
CA ALA A 211 -1.24 24.66 -30.14
C ALA A 211 -2.04 25.96 -30.02
N VAL A 212 -1.73 26.81 -29.05
CA VAL A 212 -2.35 28.13 -28.87
C VAL A 212 -1.56 29.27 -29.54
N GLY A 213 -0.55 28.93 -30.35
CA GLY A 213 0.22 29.92 -31.11
C GLY A 213 1.30 30.65 -30.31
N ALA A 214 1.61 30.18 -29.11
CA ALA A 214 2.73 30.70 -28.32
C ALA A 214 4.04 30.01 -28.73
N THR A 215 5.16 30.72 -28.62
CA THR A 215 6.47 30.11 -28.74
C THR A 215 6.91 29.53 -27.40
N SER A 216 7.10 28.21 -27.32
CA SER A 216 7.67 27.62 -26.13
C SER A 216 9.15 27.96 -26.02
N THR A 217 9.53 28.42 -24.84
CA THR A 217 10.94 28.70 -24.50
C THR A 217 11.51 27.65 -23.56
N VAL A 218 10.70 26.63 -23.19
CA VAL A 218 10.98 25.95 -21.95
C VAL A 218 11.76 24.69 -22.12
N ALA A 219 11.91 23.98 -23.10
CA ALA A 219 12.77 22.86 -22.74
C ALA A 219 13.14 21.80 -23.75
N ASN A 220 12.33 21.55 -24.74
CA ASN A 220 12.66 20.45 -25.66
C ASN A 220 13.56 20.86 -26.82
N LYS A 221 13.62 22.15 -27.15
CA LYS A 221 14.34 22.66 -28.35
C LYS A 221 15.50 23.60 -28.03
N SER A 222 15.61 24.08 -26.80
CA SER A 222 16.63 25.08 -26.43
C SER A 222 17.27 24.83 -25.07
N SER A 223 16.98 23.72 -24.41
CA SER A 223 17.61 23.45 -23.13
C SER A 223 18.97 22.81 -23.34
N THR A 224 19.89 23.22 -22.48
CA THR A 224 21.20 22.58 -22.31
C THR A 224 21.12 21.09 -22.04
N GLU A 225 19.95 20.55 -21.69
CA GLU A 225 19.74 19.12 -21.46
C GLU A 225 19.71 18.26 -22.74
N ALA A 226 19.38 18.84 -23.89
CA ALA A 226 19.43 18.09 -25.16
C ALA A 226 20.84 17.58 -25.46
N ASP A 227 21.87 18.27 -24.99
CA ASP A 227 23.27 17.99 -25.27
C ASP A 227 24.06 17.47 -24.04
N GLN A 228 23.47 17.49 -22.85
CA GLN A 228 24.18 17.18 -21.59
C GLN A 228 24.38 15.68 -21.31
N PHE A 229 23.65 14.80 -21.98
CA PHE A 229 23.63 13.37 -21.66
C PHE A 229 23.96 12.49 -22.88
N HIS A 230 24.85 12.96 -23.72
CA HIS A 230 25.40 12.21 -24.86
C HIS A 230 26.81 11.72 -24.59
#